data_9c26863970f4cdec350c25155dcb8dd0
#
_entry.id   9c26863970f4cdec350c25155dcb8dd0
#
_cell.length_a   1.000
_cell.length_b   1.000
_cell.length_c   1.000
_cell.angle_alpha   90.00
_cell.angle_beta   90.00
_cell.angle_gamma   90.00
#
_symmetry.space_group_name_H-M   'P 1'
#
loop_
_entity.id
_entity.type
_entity.pdbx_description
1 polymer ?
#
loop_
_entity_poly.entity_id
_entity_poly.type
_entity_poly.pdbx_seq_one_letter_code
_entity_poly.pdbx_strand_id
1 'polypeptide(L)'
;TSTYHINSCETIEMFYKIRTDLDKLKYAIHVDKIILDVTEENENCYNILQLLLNTLYTIAETDKDLDLTISIFKLRLLCILGFPPRIMSCVNCKSKDDLVYFSIKDNGFKCGNCGRQDKSAIQMSKSTQSAIKYVATAPAKKLFSFSLKDEALQEFKLIAKIYFDQKLEKEYKLEELF
;
A
#
# COMPACT_ATOMS: atom_id res chain seq x y z
N THR A 1 29.35 11.61 16.72
CA THR A 1 28.49 11.46 15.54
C THR A 1 29.36 11.05 14.37
N SER A 2 29.17 9.82 13.86
CA SER A 2 29.85 9.38 12.65
C SER A 2 29.16 10.06 11.45
N THR A 3 29.91 10.85 10.69
CA THR A 3 29.44 11.49 9.46
C THR A 3 29.77 10.57 8.30
N TYR A 4 28.77 10.22 7.50
CA TYR A 4 28.98 9.45 6.26
C TYR A 4 29.24 10.39 5.10
N HIS A 5 30.21 10.02 4.25
CA HIS A 5 30.53 10.77 3.02
C HIS A 5 30.32 9.88 1.80
N ILE A 6 29.62 10.38 0.79
CA ILE A 6 29.48 9.70 -0.50
C ILE A 6 30.71 10.06 -1.34
N ASN A 7 31.60 9.09 -1.57
CA ASN A 7 32.82 9.28 -2.38
C ASN A 7 32.55 9.16 -3.88
N SER A 8 31.62 8.28 -4.28
CA SER A 8 31.23 8.09 -5.67
C SER A 8 29.82 7.54 -5.75
N CYS A 9 29.12 7.81 -6.84
CA CYS A 9 27.85 7.18 -7.18
C CYS A 9 27.76 6.90 -8.67
N GLU A 10 27.08 5.82 -9.03
CA GLU A 10 26.76 5.45 -10.40
C GLU A 10 25.24 5.39 -10.54
N THR A 11 24.72 5.98 -11.62
CA THR A 11 23.27 5.96 -11.88
C THR A 11 22.88 4.60 -12.46
N ILE A 12 21.99 3.88 -11.78
CA ILE A 12 21.42 2.62 -12.27
C ILE A 12 20.14 2.88 -13.07
N GLU A 13 19.24 3.69 -12.52
CA GLU A 13 17.95 4.02 -13.14
C GLU A 13 17.56 5.47 -12.81
N MET A 14 17.11 6.23 -13.81
CA MET A 14 16.76 7.63 -13.65
C MET A 14 15.25 7.89 -13.58
N PHE A 15 14.42 6.88 -13.87
CA PHE A 15 12.95 7.01 -13.97
C PHE A 15 12.51 8.25 -14.77
N TYR A 16 13.15 8.47 -15.93
CA TYR A 16 13.04 9.73 -16.70
C TYR A 16 11.59 10.11 -17.03
N LYS A 17 10.73 9.11 -17.27
CA LYS A 17 9.31 9.33 -17.58
C LYS A 17 8.51 9.97 -16.43
N ILE A 18 8.98 9.86 -15.18
CA ILE A 18 8.37 10.56 -14.04
C ILE A 18 8.53 12.08 -14.20
N ARG A 19 9.68 12.54 -14.72
CA ARG A 19 9.96 13.99 -14.87
C ARG A 19 9.19 14.64 -16.00
N THR A 20 8.75 13.86 -16.98
CA THR A 20 8.07 14.37 -18.18
C THR A 20 6.54 14.34 -18.10
N ASP A 21 6.00 13.79 -16.99
CA ASP A 21 4.58 13.65 -16.73
C ASP A 21 4.26 14.17 -15.33
N LEU A 22 3.42 15.22 -15.27
CA LEU A 22 3.12 15.91 -14.01
C LEU A 22 2.35 15.01 -13.01
N ASP A 23 1.46 14.15 -13.51
CA ASP A 23 0.74 13.22 -12.65
C ASP A 23 1.69 12.16 -12.07
N LYS A 24 2.54 11.57 -12.90
CA LYS A 24 3.57 10.62 -12.44
C LYS A 24 4.51 11.26 -11.40
N LEU A 25 4.93 12.50 -11.63
CA LEU A 25 5.78 13.24 -10.70
C LEU A 25 5.10 13.46 -9.36
N LYS A 26 3.85 13.88 -9.37
CA LYS A 26 3.02 14.07 -8.16
C LYS A 26 2.92 12.80 -7.33
N TYR A 27 2.65 11.67 -7.98
CA TYR A 27 2.55 10.38 -7.28
C TYR A 27 3.92 9.88 -6.76
N ALA A 28 5.00 10.11 -7.49
CA ALA A 28 6.34 9.75 -7.03
C ALA A 28 6.76 10.56 -5.79
N ILE A 29 6.54 11.89 -5.80
CA ILE A 29 6.80 12.76 -4.64
C ILE A 29 5.95 12.31 -3.43
N HIS A 30 4.69 11.90 -3.63
CA HIS A 30 3.85 11.39 -2.56
C HIS A 30 4.43 10.12 -1.93
N VAL A 31 4.95 9.21 -2.75
CA VAL A 31 5.64 7.99 -2.26
C VAL A 31 6.89 8.36 -1.47
N ASP A 32 7.75 9.24 -2.01
CA ASP A 32 8.98 9.66 -1.34
C ASP A 32 8.70 10.32 0.02
N LYS A 33 7.69 11.18 0.10
CA LYS A 33 7.28 11.82 1.37
C LYS A 33 6.86 10.78 2.42
N ILE A 34 6.12 9.75 2.02
CA ILE A 34 5.73 8.67 2.93
C ILE A 34 6.98 7.90 3.40
N ILE A 35 7.88 7.55 2.49
CA ILE A 35 9.10 6.80 2.82
C ILE A 35 9.98 7.59 3.80
N LEU A 36 10.19 8.88 3.57
CA LEU A 36 10.97 9.74 4.45
C LEU A 36 10.39 9.80 5.88
N ASP A 37 9.07 9.75 6.00
CA ASP A 37 8.40 9.80 7.30
C ASP A 37 8.47 8.48 8.09
N VAL A 38 8.61 7.34 7.42
CA VAL A 38 8.56 6.01 8.06
C VAL A 38 9.91 5.32 8.18
N THR A 39 10.99 5.95 7.70
CA THR A 39 12.36 5.41 7.78
C THR A 39 13.19 6.18 8.80
N GLU A 40 13.96 5.45 9.59
CA GLU A 40 14.89 6.01 10.57
C GLU A 40 16.34 5.74 10.18
N GLU A 41 17.25 6.57 10.67
CA GLU A 41 18.68 6.38 10.46
C GLU A 41 19.18 5.09 11.12
N ASN A 42 20.08 4.38 10.43
CA ASN A 42 20.71 3.13 10.89
C ASN A 42 19.77 1.91 10.98
N GLU A 43 18.58 1.96 10.42
CA GLU A 43 17.71 0.80 10.29
C GLU A 43 17.90 0.06 8.96
N ASN A 44 17.60 -1.25 8.96
CA ASN A 44 17.62 -2.04 7.73
C ASN A 44 16.36 -1.81 6.90
N CYS A 45 16.45 -0.90 5.95
CA CYS A 45 15.34 -0.51 5.07
C CYS A 45 15.31 -1.28 3.74
N TYR A 46 15.96 -2.44 3.61
CA TYR A 46 16.05 -3.17 2.34
C TYR A 46 14.68 -3.45 1.70
N ASN A 47 13.71 -3.95 2.47
CA ASN A 47 12.36 -4.25 1.95
C ASN A 47 11.60 -2.98 1.57
N ILE A 48 11.80 -1.89 2.29
CA ILE A 48 11.20 -0.58 2.00
C ILE A 48 11.80 -0.02 0.71
N LEU A 49 13.13 -0.06 0.57
CA LEU A 49 13.82 0.37 -0.65
C LEU A 49 13.37 -0.46 -1.87
N GLN A 50 13.24 -1.78 -1.74
CA GLN A 50 12.74 -2.63 -2.82
C GLN A 50 11.31 -2.27 -3.21
N LEU A 51 10.44 -1.98 -2.22
CA LEU A 51 9.08 -1.52 -2.48
C LEU A 51 9.07 -0.17 -3.19
N LEU A 52 9.87 0.80 -2.73
CA LEU A 52 10.04 2.12 -3.35
C LEU A 52 10.42 1.99 -4.82
N LEU A 53 11.52 1.28 -5.12
CA LEU A 53 12.01 1.12 -6.49
C LEU A 53 11.00 0.44 -7.42
N ASN A 54 10.30 -0.61 -6.94
CA ASN A 54 9.26 -1.27 -7.72
C ASN A 54 8.04 -0.35 -7.96
N THR A 55 7.71 0.51 -7.00
CA THR A 55 6.63 1.49 -7.13
C THR A 55 6.99 2.57 -8.15
N LEU A 56 8.20 3.15 -8.05
CA LEU A 56 8.69 4.16 -8.99
C LEU A 56 8.79 3.58 -10.41
N TYR A 57 9.26 2.35 -10.55
CA TYR A 57 9.28 1.65 -11.84
C TYR A 57 7.87 1.48 -12.42
N THR A 58 6.90 1.08 -11.59
CA THR A 58 5.51 0.91 -12.02
C THR A 58 4.91 2.25 -12.46
N ILE A 59 5.14 3.33 -11.73
CA ILE A 59 4.71 4.69 -12.09
C ILE A 59 5.38 5.14 -13.39
N ALA A 60 6.67 4.92 -13.55
CA ALA A 60 7.44 5.38 -14.71
C ALA A 60 7.08 4.61 -15.97
N GLU A 61 7.13 3.27 -15.91
CA GLU A 61 7.27 2.42 -17.08
C GLU A 61 5.99 1.66 -17.46
N THR A 62 4.92 1.76 -16.68
CA THR A 62 3.66 1.07 -16.99
C THR A 62 2.49 2.04 -17.13
N ASP A 63 1.42 1.58 -17.79
CA ASP A 63 0.14 2.29 -17.90
C ASP A 63 -0.85 1.88 -16.79
N LYS A 64 -0.33 1.38 -15.67
CA LYS A 64 -1.15 1.02 -14.53
C LYS A 64 -1.78 2.26 -13.90
N ASP A 65 -3.03 2.13 -13.47
CA ASP A 65 -3.72 3.16 -12.70
C ASP A 65 -2.88 3.61 -11.51
N LEU A 66 -2.61 4.92 -11.43
CA LEU A 66 -1.72 5.49 -10.42
C LEU A 66 -2.30 5.38 -9.01
N ASP A 67 -3.62 5.54 -8.87
CA ASP A 67 -4.31 5.39 -7.59
C ASP A 67 -4.24 3.95 -7.08
N LEU A 68 -4.42 2.97 -7.99
CA LEU A 68 -4.24 1.56 -7.64
C LEU A 68 -2.80 1.29 -7.21
N THR A 69 -1.83 1.85 -7.92
CA THR A 69 -0.40 1.70 -7.61
C THR A 69 -0.08 2.20 -6.21
N ILE A 70 -0.56 3.39 -5.84
CA ILE A 70 -0.37 3.94 -4.49
C ILE A 70 -1.12 3.13 -3.42
N SER A 71 -2.30 2.64 -3.73
CA SER A 71 -3.06 1.80 -2.77
C SER A 71 -2.36 0.48 -2.49
N ILE A 72 -1.77 -0.15 -3.51
CA ILE A 72 -0.91 -1.34 -3.37
C ILE A 72 0.32 -1.01 -2.54
N PHE A 73 1.01 0.10 -2.85
CA PHE A 73 2.17 0.56 -2.11
C PHE A 73 1.85 0.76 -0.62
N LYS A 74 0.80 1.52 -0.29
CA LYS A 74 0.37 1.79 1.09
C LYS A 74 0.09 0.51 1.88
N LEU A 75 -0.70 -0.39 1.32
CA LEU A 75 -1.05 -1.65 1.99
C LEU A 75 0.18 -2.56 2.18
N ARG A 76 1.08 -2.63 1.18
CA ARG A 76 2.32 -3.40 1.28
C ARG A 76 3.30 -2.80 2.27
N LEU A 77 3.43 -1.48 2.31
CA LEU A 77 4.27 -0.78 3.27
C LEU A 77 3.84 -1.09 4.71
N LEU A 78 2.53 -1.07 5.00
CA LEU A 78 2.03 -1.49 6.31
C LEU A 78 2.44 -2.92 6.68
N CYS A 79 2.41 -3.85 5.71
CA CYS A 79 2.87 -5.22 5.97
C CYS A 79 4.37 -5.26 6.33
N ILE A 80 5.19 -4.44 5.68
CA ILE A 80 6.65 -4.35 5.97
C ILE A 80 6.89 -3.71 7.33
N LEU A 81 6.11 -2.69 7.69
CA LEU A 81 6.20 -1.98 8.97
C LEU A 81 5.63 -2.78 10.17
N GLY A 82 5.18 -4.03 9.95
CA GLY A 82 4.68 -4.90 11.02
C GLY A 82 3.18 -4.81 11.28
N PHE A 83 2.41 -4.16 10.41
CA PHE A 83 0.95 -4.05 10.48
C PHE A 83 0.21 -4.85 9.38
N PRO A 84 0.55 -6.15 9.14
CA PRO A 84 -0.16 -6.93 8.14
C PRO A 84 -1.61 -7.16 8.58
N PRO A 85 -2.59 -7.04 7.68
CA PRO A 85 -3.97 -7.35 8.00
C PRO A 85 -4.16 -8.86 8.22
N ARG A 86 -5.04 -9.23 9.14
CA ARG A 86 -5.43 -10.63 9.38
C ARG A 86 -6.44 -11.09 8.34
N ILE A 87 -5.98 -11.88 7.37
CA ILE A 87 -6.72 -12.22 6.13
C ILE A 87 -7.13 -13.68 6.00
N MET A 88 -6.74 -14.54 6.95
CA MET A 88 -6.95 -16.00 6.82
C MET A 88 -8.31 -16.47 7.34
N SER A 89 -8.89 -15.74 8.28
CA SER A 89 -10.16 -16.05 8.92
C SER A 89 -10.81 -14.82 9.51
N CYS A 90 -12.08 -14.89 9.86
CA CYS A 90 -12.77 -13.85 10.60
C CYS A 90 -12.03 -13.54 11.91
N VAL A 91 -11.71 -12.28 12.14
CA VAL A 91 -10.96 -11.85 13.32
C VAL A 91 -11.72 -12.09 14.62
N ASN A 92 -13.06 -12.15 14.56
CA ASN A 92 -13.92 -12.39 15.72
C ASN A 92 -14.18 -13.90 15.97
N CYS A 93 -14.89 -14.54 15.04
CA CYS A 93 -15.39 -15.92 15.25
C CYS A 93 -14.49 -17.00 14.64
N LYS A 94 -13.40 -16.64 13.97
CA LYS A 94 -12.44 -17.55 13.31
C LYS A 94 -12.99 -18.33 12.12
N SER A 95 -14.24 -18.09 11.69
CA SER A 95 -14.77 -18.67 10.45
C SER A 95 -13.87 -18.30 9.27
N LYS A 96 -13.71 -19.23 8.33
CA LYS A 96 -13.00 -19.02 7.07
C LYS A 96 -13.94 -18.67 5.93
N ASP A 97 -15.24 -18.79 6.16
CA ASP A 97 -16.29 -18.61 5.16
C ASP A 97 -16.85 -17.19 5.22
N ASP A 98 -17.42 -16.74 4.10
CA ASP A 98 -18.16 -15.49 3.96
C ASP A 98 -17.40 -14.25 4.50
N LEU A 99 -16.09 -14.16 4.18
CA LEU A 99 -15.24 -13.06 4.61
C LEU A 99 -15.45 -11.83 3.72
N VAL A 100 -16.57 -11.13 3.89
CA VAL A 100 -17.04 -10.05 3.02
C VAL A 100 -16.89 -8.64 3.64
N TYR A 101 -16.25 -8.54 4.81
CA TYR A 101 -15.96 -7.26 5.44
C TYR A 101 -14.49 -7.14 5.81
N PHE A 102 -13.96 -5.91 5.72
CA PHE A 102 -12.68 -5.51 6.28
C PHE A 102 -12.91 -4.60 7.50
N SER A 103 -12.50 -5.05 8.67
CA SER A 103 -12.57 -4.24 9.89
C SER A 103 -11.30 -3.44 10.05
N ILE A 104 -11.44 -2.12 9.99
CA ILE A 104 -10.33 -1.20 10.23
C ILE A 104 -9.87 -1.30 11.69
N LYS A 105 -10.82 -1.32 12.64
CA LYS A 105 -10.56 -1.42 14.08
C LYS A 105 -9.83 -2.71 14.46
N ASP A 106 -10.27 -3.85 13.93
CA ASP A 106 -9.73 -5.16 14.30
C ASP A 106 -8.64 -5.66 13.34
N ASN A 107 -8.25 -4.84 12.37
CA ASN A 107 -7.13 -5.07 11.45
C ASN A 107 -7.26 -6.37 10.64
N GLY A 108 -8.41 -6.60 10.00
CA GLY A 108 -8.56 -7.80 9.21
C GLY A 108 -9.97 -8.13 8.77
N PHE A 109 -10.11 -9.32 8.20
CA PHE A 109 -11.37 -9.76 7.62
C PHE A 109 -12.39 -10.18 8.67
N LYS A 110 -13.67 -9.93 8.38
CA LYS A 110 -14.83 -10.39 9.12
C LYS A 110 -15.83 -11.09 8.20
N CYS A 111 -16.46 -12.13 8.73
CA CYS A 111 -17.59 -12.76 8.05
C CYS A 111 -18.83 -11.86 8.07
N GLY A 112 -19.82 -12.18 7.24
CA GLY A 112 -21.04 -11.40 7.12
C GLY A 112 -21.75 -11.13 8.44
N ASN A 113 -21.80 -12.11 9.35
CA ASN A 113 -22.43 -11.94 10.66
C ASN A 113 -21.67 -10.98 11.59
N CYS A 114 -20.35 -11.15 11.70
CA CYS A 114 -19.52 -10.30 12.56
C CYS A 114 -19.32 -8.91 11.98
N GLY A 115 -19.24 -8.79 10.65
CA GLY A 115 -19.04 -7.51 9.97
C GLY A 115 -20.25 -6.58 10.10
N ARG A 116 -21.48 -7.08 9.99
CA ARG A 116 -22.69 -6.28 10.18
C ARG A 116 -22.82 -5.64 11.57
N GLN A 117 -22.18 -6.22 12.56
CA GLN A 117 -22.18 -5.70 13.94
C GLN A 117 -21.06 -4.68 14.20
N ASP A 118 -20.13 -4.52 13.27
CA ASP A 118 -18.98 -3.62 13.38
C ASP A 118 -19.17 -2.39 12.49
N LYS A 119 -19.47 -1.25 13.11
CA LYS A 119 -19.67 0.03 12.40
C LYS A 119 -18.41 0.53 11.67
N SER A 120 -17.24 0.03 12.03
CA SER A 120 -15.95 0.36 11.37
C SER A 120 -15.60 -0.60 10.23
N ALA A 121 -16.40 -1.64 10.01
CA ALA A 121 -16.15 -2.61 8.96
C ALA A 121 -16.69 -2.10 7.61
N ILE A 122 -15.85 -2.19 6.60
CA ILE A 122 -16.15 -1.83 5.22
C ILE A 122 -16.51 -3.12 4.48
N GLN A 123 -17.68 -3.14 3.85
CA GLN A 123 -18.06 -4.26 2.97
C GLN A 123 -17.17 -4.28 1.75
N MET A 124 -16.81 -5.46 1.29
CA MET A 124 -15.94 -5.64 0.13
C MET A 124 -16.39 -6.80 -0.76
N SER A 125 -16.16 -6.66 -2.05
CA SER A 125 -16.34 -7.70 -3.05
C SER A 125 -15.27 -8.81 -2.92
N LYS A 126 -15.53 -9.96 -3.56
CA LYS A 126 -14.54 -11.05 -3.65
C LYS A 126 -13.25 -10.62 -4.38
N SER A 127 -13.36 -9.72 -5.34
CA SER A 127 -12.21 -9.18 -6.08
C SER A 127 -11.32 -8.35 -5.15
N THR A 128 -11.91 -7.47 -4.36
CA THR A 128 -11.20 -6.67 -3.34
C THR A 128 -10.57 -7.54 -2.27
N GLN A 129 -11.30 -8.55 -1.78
CA GLN A 129 -10.76 -9.53 -0.83
C GLN A 129 -9.52 -10.23 -1.39
N SER A 130 -9.59 -10.70 -2.64
CA SER A 130 -8.48 -11.38 -3.31
C SER A 130 -7.27 -10.45 -3.51
N ALA A 131 -7.53 -9.19 -3.87
CA ALA A 131 -6.48 -8.17 -4.02
C ALA A 131 -5.76 -7.90 -2.69
N ILE A 132 -6.49 -7.72 -1.59
CA ILE A 132 -5.89 -7.52 -0.27
C ILE A 132 -5.03 -8.73 0.13
N LYS A 133 -5.52 -9.95 -0.06
CA LYS A 133 -4.76 -11.17 0.17
C LYS A 133 -3.48 -11.20 -0.67
N TYR A 134 -3.63 -10.91 -1.96
CA TYR A 134 -2.50 -10.90 -2.89
C TYR A 134 -1.43 -9.90 -2.48
N VAL A 135 -1.79 -8.65 -2.22
CA VAL A 135 -0.85 -7.59 -1.81
C VAL A 135 -0.12 -7.95 -0.52
N ALA A 136 -0.82 -8.56 0.44
CA ALA A 136 -0.20 -8.96 1.71
C ALA A 136 0.81 -10.11 1.56
N THR A 137 0.66 -11.01 0.56
CA THR A 137 1.43 -12.25 0.46
C THR A 137 2.30 -12.37 -0.79
N ALA A 138 2.08 -11.55 -1.82
CA ALA A 138 2.79 -11.64 -3.09
C ALA A 138 4.30 -11.37 -2.93
N PRO A 139 5.16 -12.07 -3.69
CA PRO A 139 6.56 -11.71 -3.76
C PRO A 139 6.73 -10.34 -4.42
N ALA A 140 7.78 -9.60 -4.01
CA ALA A 140 8.02 -8.22 -4.43
C ALA A 140 7.97 -8.01 -5.96
N LYS A 141 8.54 -8.94 -6.73
CA LYS A 141 8.56 -8.89 -8.21
C LYS A 141 7.18 -9.00 -8.87
N LYS A 142 6.18 -9.56 -8.17
CA LYS A 142 4.83 -9.77 -8.71
C LYS A 142 3.79 -8.84 -8.08
N LEU A 143 4.19 -7.98 -7.15
CA LEU A 143 3.28 -7.15 -6.36
C LEU A 143 2.31 -6.34 -7.23
N PHE A 144 2.78 -5.77 -8.30
CA PHE A 144 2.00 -4.90 -9.20
C PHE A 144 1.43 -5.63 -10.43
N SER A 145 1.37 -6.98 -10.45
CA SER A 145 1.00 -7.74 -11.65
C SER A 145 -0.51 -7.93 -11.87
N PHE A 146 -1.38 -7.35 -11.04
CA PHE A 146 -2.83 -7.42 -11.20
C PHE A 146 -3.45 -6.04 -11.45
N SER A 147 -4.69 -6.01 -11.88
CA SER A 147 -5.51 -4.80 -12.00
C SER A 147 -6.86 -5.01 -11.36
N LEU A 148 -7.46 -3.91 -10.91
CA LEU A 148 -8.83 -3.83 -10.43
C LEU A 148 -9.58 -2.80 -11.27
N LYS A 149 -10.89 -2.97 -11.41
CA LYS A 149 -11.76 -2.05 -12.14
C LYS A 149 -12.98 -1.73 -11.30
N ASP A 150 -13.63 -0.65 -11.66
CA ASP A 150 -14.94 -0.25 -11.16
C ASP A 150 -15.03 -0.25 -9.62
N GLU A 151 -16.07 -0.88 -9.10
CA GLU A 151 -16.36 -0.95 -7.67
C GLU A 151 -15.21 -1.56 -6.84
N ALA A 152 -14.61 -2.64 -7.35
CA ALA A 152 -13.51 -3.30 -6.62
C ALA A 152 -12.28 -2.39 -6.48
N LEU A 153 -12.00 -1.53 -7.45
CA LEU A 153 -10.94 -0.53 -7.38
C LEU A 153 -11.27 0.50 -6.29
N GLN A 154 -12.49 1.02 -6.26
CA GLN A 154 -12.91 2.02 -5.26
C GLN A 154 -12.89 1.45 -3.84
N GLU A 155 -13.40 0.23 -3.64
CA GLU A 155 -13.34 -0.47 -2.36
C GLU A 155 -11.90 -0.66 -1.88
N PHE A 156 -11.00 -1.12 -2.77
CA PHE A 156 -9.60 -1.36 -2.43
C PHE A 156 -8.89 -0.05 -2.06
N LYS A 157 -9.09 1.03 -2.83
CA LYS A 157 -8.56 2.37 -2.55
C LYS A 157 -9.02 2.88 -1.19
N LEU A 158 -10.31 2.77 -0.90
CA LEU A 158 -10.90 3.22 0.36
C LEU A 158 -10.31 2.47 1.55
N ILE A 159 -10.28 1.14 1.48
CA ILE A 159 -9.75 0.29 2.55
C ILE A 159 -8.25 0.59 2.77
N ALA A 160 -7.46 0.62 1.69
CA ALA A 160 -6.03 0.89 1.77
C ALA A 160 -5.74 2.27 2.39
N LYS A 161 -6.48 3.32 1.97
CA LYS A 161 -6.33 4.67 2.52
C LYS A 161 -6.66 4.71 4.01
N ILE A 162 -7.86 4.30 4.41
CA ILE A 162 -8.30 4.41 5.80
C ILE A 162 -7.42 3.56 6.72
N TYR A 163 -7.08 2.35 6.29
CA TYR A 163 -6.22 1.47 7.08
C TYR A 163 -4.81 2.04 7.25
N PHE A 164 -4.24 2.63 6.19
CA PHE A 164 -2.95 3.27 6.21
C PHE A 164 -2.92 4.49 7.13
N ASP A 165 -3.87 5.41 6.95
CA ASP A 165 -3.96 6.65 7.74
C ASP A 165 -4.16 6.36 9.23
N GLN A 166 -4.96 5.34 9.56
CA GLN A 166 -5.15 4.91 10.94
C GLN A 166 -3.89 4.31 11.57
N LYS A 167 -3.11 3.53 10.81
CA LYS A 167 -1.93 2.86 11.36
C LYS A 167 -0.76 3.79 11.57
N LEU A 168 -0.60 4.78 10.71
CA LEU A 168 0.45 5.78 10.83
C LEU A 168 0.01 7.02 11.63
N GLU A 169 -1.24 7.07 12.08
CA GLU A 169 -1.82 8.21 12.81
C GLU A 169 -1.61 9.55 12.08
N LYS A 170 -1.52 9.49 10.74
CA LYS A 170 -1.24 10.62 9.86
C LYS A 170 -1.98 10.46 8.53
N GLU A 171 -2.56 11.53 8.04
CA GLU A 171 -3.16 11.58 6.71
C GLU A 171 -2.16 12.13 5.69
N TYR A 172 -1.94 11.38 4.61
CA TYR A 172 -1.09 11.78 3.49
C TYR A 172 -1.97 12.14 2.30
N LYS A 173 -2.19 13.43 2.09
CA LYS A 173 -2.99 13.94 0.96
C LYS A 173 -2.11 14.18 -0.26
N LEU A 174 -2.59 13.74 -1.41
CA LEU A 174 -1.91 13.94 -2.68
C LEU A 174 -1.93 15.41 -3.12
N GLU A 175 -2.93 16.17 -2.67
CA GLU A 175 -3.19 17.57 -3.05
C GLU A 175 -2.29 18.58 -2.33
N GLU A 176 -1.66 18.21 -1.22
CA GLU A 176 -0.82 19.10 -0.41
C GLU A 176 0.65 19.19 -0.92
N LEU A 177 0.93 18.78 -2.15
CA LEU A 177 2.28 18.69 -2.69
C LEU A 177 2.69 19.89 -3.55
N PHE A 178 1.75 20.83 -3.82
CA PHE A 178 2.00 22.05 -4.62
C PHE A 178 1.35 23.27 -4.00
#